data_b164c4bfd976439dc5d30c13b6ef7f31
#
_entry.id   b164c4bfd976439dc5d30c13b6ef7f31
#
_cell.length_a   1.000
_cell.length_b   1.000
_cell.length_c   1.000
_cell.angle_alpha   90.00
_cell.angle_beta   90.00
_cell.angle_gamma   90.00
#
_symmetry.space_group_name_H-M   'P 1'
#
loop_
_entity.id
_entity.type
_entity.pdbx_description
1 polymer ?
#
loop_
_entity_poly.entity_id
_entity_poly.type
_entity_poly.pdbx_seq_one_letter_code
_entity_poly.pdbx_strand_id
1 'polypeptide(L)'
;MEEKLQQAYLYDFYGELLNEHQRGIYQDIVFNDLSLSEVADEYGISRQGVHDLIKRVNNTLNGYEEKLHLVSKFIETKEKVHEIEQLSDEFIKSNNGSLDNIRSIQLIAKDILDNF
;
A
#
# COMPACT_ATOMS: atom_id res chain seq x y z
N MET A 1 0.89 -9.68 -6.01
CA MET A 1 1.41 -9.01 -4.80
C MET A 1 1.18 -9.90 -3.59
N GLU A 2 2.14 -10.01 -2.72
CA GLU A 2 2.01 -10.79 -1.49
C GLU A 2 0.84 -10.25 -0.65
N GLU A 3 0.06 -11.16 -0.06
CA GLU A 3 -1.13 -10.81 0.73
C GLU A 3 -0.81 -9.88 1.90
N LYS A 4 0.27 -10.16 2.64
CA LYS A 4 0.66 -9.34 3.79
C LYS A 4 1.07 -7.93 3.37
N LEU A 5 1.75 -7.80 2.25
CA LEU A 5 2.12 -6.49 1.69
C LEU A 5 0.89 -5.72 1.24
N GLN A 6 -0.06 -6.40 0.60
CA GLN A 6 -1.33 -5.80 0.20
C GLN A 6 -2.10 -5.28 1.42
N GLN A 7 -2.18 -6.07 2.50
CA GLN A 7 -2.82 -5.66 3.74
C GLN A 7 -2.14 -4.43 4.35
N ALA A 8 -0.80 -4.37 4.30
CA ALA A 8 -0.06 -3.22 4.80
C ALA A 8 -0.40 -1.94 4.03
N TYR A 9 -0.45 -2.01 2.72
CA TYR A 9 -0.83 -0.86 1.88
C TYR A 9 -2.27 -0.41 2.16
N LEU A 10 -3.21 -1.35 2.22
CA LEU A 10 -4.61 -1.04 2.50
C LEU A 10 -4.75 -0.34 3.86
N TYR A 11 -4.06 -0.83 4.85
CA TYR A 11 -4.07 -0.25 6.19
C TYR A 11 -3.45 1.15 6.19
N ASP A 12 -2.31 1.34 5.51
CA ASP A 12 -1.64 2.64 5.43
C ASP A 12 -2.55 3.72 4.84
N PHE A 13 -3.32 3.37 3.81
CA PHE A 13 -4.19 4.34 3.14
C PHE A 13 -5.55 4.51 3.81
N TYR A 14 -6.12 3.45 4.35
CA TYR A 14 -7.52 3.45 4.80
C TYR A 14 -7.70 3.12 6.29
N GLY A 15 -6.61 2.78 7.00
CA GLY A 15 -6.69 2.34 8.40
C GLY A 15 -7.32 3.37 9.34
N GLU A 16 -7.15 4.65 9.05
CA GLU A 16 -7.74 5.72 9.87
C GLU A 16 -9.27 5.75 9.80
N LEU A 17 -9.86 5.11 8.79
CA LEU A 17 -11.31 5.00 8.66
C LEU A 17 -11.91 3.89 9.52
N LEU A 18 -11.07 3.07 10.13
CA LEU A 18 -11.48 2.03 11.06
C LEU A 18 -11.65 2.63 12.46
N ASN A 19 -12.52 2.03 13.29
CA ASN A 19 -12.59 2.43 14.68
C ASN A 19 -11.36 1.94 15.46
N GLU A 20 -11.17 2.46 16.67
CA GLU A 20 -9.99 2.18 17.48
C GLU A 20 -9.85 0.70 17.83
N HIS A 21 -10.94 0.02 18.14
CA HIS A 21 -10.97 -1.40 18.45
C HIS A 21 -10.51 -2.25 17.25
N GLN A 22 -11.03 -1.97 16.05
CA GLN A 22 -10.64 -2.65 14.82
C GLN A 22 -9.17 -2.41 14.50
N ARG A 23 -8.70 -1.18 14.63
CA ARG A 23 -7.30 -0.84 14.36
C ARG A 23 -6.33 -1.57 15.27
N GLY A 24 -6.63 -1.60 16.56
CA GLY A 24 -5.78 -2.26 17.55
C GLY A 24 -5.61 -3.74 17.27
N ILE A 25 -6.71 -4.45 17.05
CA ILE A 25 -6.70 -5.87 16.76
C ILE A 25 -6.01 -6.16 15.42
N TYR A 26 -6.30 -5.36 14.40
CA TYR A 26 -5.70 -5.54 13.08
C TYR A 26 -4.19 -5.33 13.11
N GLN A 27 -3.71 -4.29 13.80
CA GLN A 27 -2.28 -4.04 13.99
C GLN A 27 -1.59 -5.20 14.68
N ASP A 28 -2.19 -5.73 15.73
CA ASP A 28 -1.59 -6.82 16.50
C ASP A 28 -1.42 -8.10 15.66
N ILE A 29 -2.42 -8.44 14.86
CA ILE A 29 -2.36 -9.64 14.02
C ILE A 29 -1.46 -9.44 12.78
N VAL A 30 -1.61 -8.32 12.09
CA VAL A 30 -0.95 -8.11 10.78
C VAL A 30 0.48 -7.58 10.94
N PHE A 31 0.70 -6.67 11.87
CA PHE A 31 2.00 -5.98 12.00
C PHE A 31 2.84 -6.48 13.16
N ASN A 32 2.22 -6.86 14.28
CA ASN A 32 2.93 -7.28 15.48
C ASN A 32 3.08 -8.79 15.60
N ASP A 33 2.61 -9.54 14.62
CA ASP A 33 2.73 -11.00 14.54
C ASP A 33 2.18 -11.74 15.76
N LEU A 34 1.20 -11.17 16.46
CA LEU A 34 0.53 -11.85 17.55
C LEU A 34 -0.39 -12.95 17.02
N SER A 35 -0.52 -14.03 17.78
CA SER A 35 -1.43 -15.11 17.43
C SER A 35 -2.87 -14.73 17.73
N LEU A 36 -3.81 -15.46 17.11
CA LEU A 36 -5.24 -15.30 17.40
C LEU A 36 -5.52 -15.50 18.90
N SER A 37 -4.86 -16.47 19.52
CA SER A 37 -5.02 -16.76 20.95
C SER A 37 -4.54 -15.61 21.83
N GLU A 38 -3.39 -15.05 21.51
CA GLU A 38 -2.82 -13.92 22.25
C GLU A 38 -3.75 -12.70 22.21
N VAL A 39 -4.23 -12.37 21.00
CA VAL A 39 -5.14 -11.23 20.81
C VAL A 39 -6.49 -11.49 21.47
N ALA A 40 -7.02 -12.71 21.34
CA ALA A 40 -8.28 -13.09 22.00
C ALA A 40 -8.19 -12.89 23.50
N ASP A 41 -7.10 -13.31 24.13
CA ASP A 41 -6.87 -13.18 25.57
C ASP A 41 -6.76 -11.70 25.96
N GLU A 42 -6.02 -10.91 25.19
CA GLU A 42 -5.80 -9.49 25.46
C GLU A 42 -7.10 -8.68 25.42
N TYR A 43 -7.93 -8.95 24.42
CA TYR A 43 -9.17 -8.16 24.21
C TYR A 43 -10.41 -8.81 24.84
N GLY A 44 -10.28 -9.99 25.45
CA GLY A 44 -11.39 -10.65 26.13
C GLY A 44 -12.47 -11.17 25.16
N ILE A 45 -12.10 -11.58 23.97
CA ILE A 45 -13.00 -12.14 22.97
C ILE A 45 -12.51 -13.52 22.54
N SER A 46 -13.33 -14.24 21.78
CA SER A 46 -12.97 -15.58 21.31
C SER A 46 -11.96 -15.51 20.16
N ARG A 47 -11.21 -16.60 19.95
CA ARG A 47 -10.33 -16.73 18.79
C ARG A 47 -11.11 -16.59 17.48
N GLN A 48 -12.29 -17.19 17.41
CA GLN A 48 -13.16 -17.06 16.24
C GLN A 48 -13.60 -15.62 16.04
N GLY A 49 -13.86 -14.89 17.14
CA GLY A 49 -14.21 -13.46 17.10
C GLY A 49 -13.09 -12.62 16.51
N VAL A 50 -11.83 -12.90 16.87
CA VAL A 50 -10.66 -12.23 16.29
C VAL A 50 -10.58 -12.52 14.80
N HIS A 51 -10.68 -13.78 14.41
CA HIS A 51 -10.64 -14.20 12.99
C HIS A 51 -11.72 -13.49 12.16
N ASP A 52 -12.96 -13.46 12.68
CA ASP A 52 -14.09 -12.84 11.99
C ASP A 52 -13.90 -11.34 11.87
N LEU A 53 -13.34 -10.71 12.90
CA LEU A 53 -13.04 -9.27 12.88
C LEU A 53 -12.01 -8.93 11.80
N ILE A 54 -10.92 -9.69 11.72
CA ILE A 54 -9.88 -9.51 10.71
C ILE A 54 -10.48 -9.65 9.30
N LYS A 55 -11.30 -10.67 9.09
CA LYS A 55 -11.97 -10.89 7.82
C LYS A 55 -12.86 -9.71 7.42
N ARG A 56 -13.65 -9.19 8.36
CA ARG A 56 -14.51 -8.02 8.10
C ARG A 56 -13.70 -6.77 7.82
N VAL A 57 -12.61 -6.54 8.56
CA VAL A 57 -11.74 -5.40 8.32
C VAL A 57 -11.11 -5.48 6.94
N ASN A 58 -10.60 -6.66 6.55
CA ASN A 58 -10.06 -6.86 5.20
C ASN A 58 -11.10 -6.51 4.12
N ASN A 59 -12.34 -6.98 4.30
CA ASN A 59 -13.41 -6.70 3.36
C ASN A 59 -13.73 -5.20 3.30
N THR A 60 -13.72 -4.52 4.44
CA THR A 60 -13.95 -3.07 4.52
C THR A 60 -12.85 -2.30 3.80
N LEU A 61 -11.60 -2.63 4.06
CA LEU A 61 -10.45 -1.97 3.41
C LEU A 61 -10.45 -2.21 1.90
N ASN A 62 -10.72 -3.43 1.47
CA ASN A 62 -10.84 -3.76 0.04
C ASN A 62 -12.01 -3.00 -0.61
N GLY A 63 -13.10 -2.81 0.11
CA GLY A 63 -14.23 -2.01 -0.37
C GLY A 63 -13.86 -0.56 -0.63
N TYR A 64 -13.06 0.05 0.24
CA TYR A 64 -12.55 1.40 0.01
C TYR A 64 -11.64 1.45 -1.20
N GLU A 65 -10.73 0.49 -1.32
CA GLU A 65 -9.81 0.44 -2.46
C GLU A 65 -10.56 0.24 -3.79
N GLU A 66 -11.58 -0.58 -3.79
CA GLU A 66 -12.40 -0.81 -4.99
C GLU A 66 -13.03 0.48 -5.51
N LYS A 67 -13.36 1.40 -4.60
CA LYS A 67 -13.98 2.69 -4.95
C LYS A 67 -12.96 3.79 -5.21
N LEU A 68 -11.89 3.84 -4.43
CA LEU A 68 -10.98 4.98 -4.40
C LEU A 68 -9.70 4.75 -5.19
N HIS A 69 -9.24 3.50 -5.31
CA HIS A 69 -8.04 3.11 -6.06
C HIS A 69 -6.74 3.80 -5.63
N LEU A 70 -6.63 4.24 -4.37
CA LEU A 70 -5.45 4.95 -3.88
C LEU A 70 -4.22 4.06 -3.82
N VAL A 71 -4.38 2.80 -3.42
CA VAL A 71 -3.27 1.84 -3.37
C VAL A 71 -2.76 1.54 -4.77
N SER A 72 -3.66 1.24 -5.71
CA SER A 72 -3.25 0.95 -7.10
C SER A 72 -2.58 2.15 -7.76
N LYS A 73 -3.09 3.36 -7.54
CA LYS A 73 -2.47 4.60 -8.04
C LYS A 73 -1.10 4.84 -7.42
N PHE A 74 -0.95 4.58 -6.12
CA PHE A 74 0.33 4.71 -5.44
C PHE A 74 1.38 3.76 -6.01
N ILE A 75 1.02 2.49 -6.19
CA ILE A 75 1.92 1.47 -6.74
C ILE A 75 2.33 1.85 -8.16
N GLU A 76 1.37 2.22 -9.00
CA GLU A 76 1.62 2.65 -10.37
C GLU A 76 2.55 3.87 -10.43
N THR A 77 2.29 4.86 -9.58
CA THR A 77 3.13 6.07 -9.50
C THR A 77 4.53 5.73 -9.03
N LYS A 78 4.67 4.85 -8.05
CA LYS A 78 5.96 4.41 -7.54
C LYS A 78 6.80 3.75 -8.63
N GLU A 79 6.19 2.91 -9.46
CA GLU A 79 6.86 2.29 -10.61
C GLU A 79 7.33 3.33 -11.63
N LYS A 80 6.50 4.33 -11.91
CA LYS A 80 6.83 5.42 -12.84
C LYS A 80 7.96 6.30 -12.31
N VAL A 81 7.96 6.61 -11.02
CA VAL A 81 9.03 7.36 -10.37
C VAL A 81 10.34 6.58 -10.42
N HIS A 82 10.27 5.27 -10.21
CA HIS A 82 11.45 4.39 -10.32
C HIS A 82 12.02 4.41 -11.74
N GLU A 83 11.17 4.38 -12.74
CA GLU A 83 11.59 4.49 -14.15
C GLU A 83 12.26 5.84 -14.44
N ILE A 84 11.73 6.93 -13.90
CA ILE A 84 12.34 8.25 -14.00
C ILE A 84 13.74 8.23 -13.38
N GLU A 85 13.88 7.64 -12.21
CA GLU A 85 15.15 7.51 -11.50
C GLU A 85 16.19 6.74 -12.34
N GLN A 86 15.78 5.63 -12.95
CA GLN A 86 16.65 4.85 -13.82
C GLN A 86 17.11 5.64 -15.04
N LEU A 87 16.20 6.35 -15.69
CA LEU A 87 16.52 7.17 -16.85
C LEU A 87 17.47 8.31 -16.48
N SER A 88 17.27 8.91 -15.32
CA SER A 88 18.15 9.96 -14.81
C SER A 88 19.56 9.42 -14.52
N ASP A 89 19.66 8.25 -13.93
CA ASP A 89 20.94 7.58 -13.66
C ASP A 89 21.70 7.28 -14.94
N GLU A 90 21.02 6.78 -15.94
CA GLU A 90 21.63 6.49 -17.25
C GLU A 90 22.16 7.76 -17.89
N PHE A 91 21.42 8.86 -17.80
CA PHE A 91 21.83 10.15 -18.32
C PHE A 91 23.08 10.68 -17.61
N ILE A 92 23.11 10.58 -16.28
CA ILE A 92 24.24 11.06 -15.48
C ILE A 92 25.50 10.25 -15.75
N LYS A 93 25.38 8.92 -15.88
CA LYS A 93 26.51 8.01 -16.13
C LYS A 93 27.05 8.10 -17.54
N SER A 94 26.27 8.60 -18.47
CA SER A 94 26.67 8.77 -19.88
C SER A 94 27.32 10.15 -20.06
N ASN A 95 28.57 10.17 -20.55
CA ASN A 95 29.26 11.41 -20.86
C ASN A 95 28.58 12.20 -21.99
N ASN A 96 27.78 11.49 -22.80
CA ASN A 96 27.00 12.07 -23.89
C ASN A 96 25.52 11.80 -23.65
N GLY A 97 24.99 12.29 -22.52
CA GLY A 97 23.61 12.04 -22.13
C GLY A 97 22.62 12.28 -23.27
N SER A 98 21.74 11.31 -23.50
CA SER A 98 20.75 11.40 -24.56
C SER A 98 19.60 12.31 -24.18
N LEU A 99 19.25 13.25 -25.07
CA LEU A 99 18.03 14.04 -24.91
C LEU A 99 16.78 13.17 -24.90
N ASP A 100 16.85 11.96 -25.49
CA ASP A 100 15.75 11.02 -25.47
C ASP A 100 15.40 10.56 -24.05
N ASN A 101 16.41 10.39 -23.18
CA ASN A 101 16.15 10.07 -21.76
C ASN A 101 15.38 11.20 -21.07
N ILE A 102 15.77 12.45 -21.34
CA ILE A 102 15.09 13.62 -20.75
C ILE A 102 13.66 13.73 -21.26
N ARG A 103 13.43 13.50 -22.55
CA ARG A 103 12.08 13.48 -23.12
C ARG A 103 11.22 12.39 -22.52
N SER A 104 11.76 11.20 -22.33
CA SER A 104 11.07 10.10 -21.68
C SER A 104 10.68 10.43 -20.25
N ILE A 105 11.59 11.05 -19.50
CA ILE A 105 11.32 11.52 -18.13
C ILE A 105 10.17 12.53 -18.12
N GLN A 106 10.17 13.48 -19.04
CA GLN A 106 9.10 14.48 -19.14
C GLN A 106 7.74 13.85 -19.46
N LEU A 107 7.71 12.87 -20.36
CA LEU A 107 6.48 12.16 -20.72
C LEU A 107 5.93 11.36 -19.53
N ILE A 108 6.80 10.68 -18.80
CA ILE A 108 6.39 9.94 -17.61
C ILE A 108 5.86 10.87 -16.54
N ALA A 109 6.56 11.98 -16.28
CA ALA A 109 6.13 12.99 -15.32
C ALA A 109 4.77 13.58 -15.68
N LYS A 110 4.55 13.88 -16.96
CA LYS A 110 3.26 14.38 -17.44
C LYS A 110 2.15 13.34 -17.24
N ASP A 111 2.43 12.09 -17.54
CA ASP A 111 1.47 11.01 -17.35
C ASP A 111 1.06 10.89 -15.87
N ILE A 112 2.01 10.99 -14.94
CA ILE A 112 1.72 10.99 -13.51
C ILE A 112 0.79 12.15 -13.15
N LEU A 113 1.10 13.35 -13.63
CA LEU A 113 0.29 14.53 -13.33
C LEU A 113 -1.12 14.44 -13.91
N ASP A 114 -1.26 13.89 -15.12
CA ASP A 114 -2.55 13.78 -15.79
C ASP A 114 -3.46 12.71 -15.17
N ASN A 115 -2.88 11.73 -14.46
CA ASN A 115 -3.63 10.61 -13.87
C ASN A 115 -3.86 10.73 -12.35
N PHE A 116 -3.51 11.86 -11.78
CA PHE A 116 -3.76 12.14 -10.35
C PHE A 116 -4.84 13.19 -10.13
#